data_a5c92c610af9fce590f05b01aa927cc6
#
_entry.id   a5c92c610af9fce590f05b01aa927cc6
#
_cell.length_a   1.000
_cell.length_b   1.000
_cell.length_c   1.000
_cell.angle_alpha   90.00
_cell.angle_beta   90.00
_cell.angle_gamma   90.00
#
_symmetry.space_group_name_H-M   'P 1'
#
loop_
_entity.id
_entity.type
_entity.pdbx_description
1 polymer ?
#
loop_
_entity_poly.entity_id
_entity_poly.type
_entity_poly.pdbx_seq_one_letter_code
_entity_poly.pdbx_strand_id
1 'polypeptide(L)'
;MDRCCRPDDRGAPGRARGAVDGVRGAPDDTGEALDLPPSRLTITFGLGRSLFQTAEGVDRFGLADRLPERLIELPHFPGDQLDDARSGGDLCVQACADDPQVAVHAVRNLARIGFGAASVRWSQLGFGRTSSTSTSQQTPRNLFGFKDGTANLKAEEQEMLDRHVWVDRADDDRAAWLAGGSYLVARRISMHIETWDRTSLQEQEAVIGRTKGAGAPLSGGDEHATPDFAATGTDGEPLIPTSSHVHLAHPDQNEGAALLRRGYNFTDGSDGLGRLDAGLFFLAYVRDPARQYVPMQTRLARDDAMSEYLQHTGSGLFAVPPGVPARGGYVGEALFR
;
A
#
# COMPACT_ATOMS: atom_id res chain seq x y z
N MET A 1 14.40 -0.96 -5.87
CA MET A 1 13.20 -0.47 -6.60
C MET A 1 13.52 0.32 -7.87
N ASP A 2 14.80 0.41 -8.25
CA ASP A 2 15.25 1.20 -9.42
C ASP A 2 15.44 0.40 -10.71
N ARG A 3 14.84 -0.77 -10.83
CA ARG A 3 15.01 -1.59 -12.06
C ARG A 3 13.89 -1.45 -13.09
N CYS A 4 12.85 -0.68 -12.84
CA CYS A 4 11.74 -0.51 -13.79
C CYS A 4 11.87 0.69 -14.73
N CYS A 5 12.79 1.63 -14.48
CA CYS A 5 13.04 2.78 -15.37
C CYS A 5 14.54 3.02 -15.45
N ARG A 6 15.19 2.55 -16.51
CA ARG A 6 16.55 3.01 -16.84
C ARG A 6 16.51 4.45 -17.32
N PRO A 7 17.41 5.34 -16.84
CA PRO A 7 17.42 6.77 -17.20
C PRO A 7 17.89 7.08 -18.63
N ASP A 8 18.10 6.10 -19.51
CA ASP A 8 18.71 6.33 -20.82
C ASP A 8 17.75 6.42 -22.00
N ASP A 9 16.44 6.34 -21.81
CA ASP A 9 15.51 6.76 -22.86
C ASP A 9 15.32 8.28 -22.82
N ARG A 10 16.37 9.02 -23.23
CA ARG A 10 16.17 10.31 -23.89
C ARG A 10 15.52 10.05 -25.24
N GLY A 11 14.29 9.55 -25.20
CA GLY A 11 13.39 9.63 -26.32
C GLY A 11 13.22 11.12 -26.62
N ALA A 12 13.55 11.54 -27.81
CA ALA A 12 13.11 12.83 -28.32
C ALA A 12 11.62 13.00 -27.94
N PRO A 13 11.17 14.21 -27.56
CA PRO A 13 9.78 14.43 -27.24
C PRO A 13 8.94 13.83 -28.37
N GLY A 14 8.23 12.74 -28.05
CA GLY A 14 7.33 12.14 -29.00
C GLY A 14 6.37 13.28 -29.37
N ARG A 15 6.43 13.73 -30.62
CA ARG A 15 5.49 14.70 -31.13
C ARG A 15 4.13 14.19 -30.76
N ALA A 16 3.40 14.93 -29.91
CA ALA A 16 2.00 14.75 -29.66
C ALA A 16 1.29 14.73 -31.02
N ARG A 17 1.12 13.55 -31.61
CA ARG A 17 0.30 13.37 -32.80
C ARG A 17 -1.12 13.40 -32.30
N GLY A 18 -1.82 14.48 -32.53
CA GLY A 18 -3.25 14.46 -32.35
C GLY A 18 -3.93 15.74 -31.89
N ALA A 19 -3.23 16.82 -31.68
CA ALA A 19 -3.92 18.04 -31.23
C ALA A 19 -4.44 18.95 -32.36
N VAL A 20 -4.11 18.76 -33.64
CA VAL A 20 -4.31 19.80 -34.64
C VAL A 20 -4.90 19.37 -36.01
N ASP A 21 -5.04 18.11 -36.34
CA ASP A 21 -5.60 17.71 -37.62
C ASP A 21 -6.87 16.88 -37.44
N GLY A 22 -7.99 17.40 -37.94
CA GLY A 22 -9.36 16.94 -37.91
C GLY A 22 -9.62 15.42 -38.08
N VAL A 23 -9.00 14.61 -37.28
CA VAL A 23 -9.23 13.17 -37.18
C VAL A 23 -10.53 12.95 -36.44
N ARG A 24 -11.49 12.27 -37.08
CA ARG A 24 -12.81 11.94 -36.53
C ARG A 24 -12.80 10.87 -35.44
N GLY A 25 -11.71 10.69 -34.70
CA GLY A 25 -11.56 9.71 -33.64
C GLY A 25 -11.20 10.34 -32.30
N ALA A 26 -11.30 9.56 -31.20
CA ALA A 26 -10.79 9.98 -29.90
C ALA A 26 -9.26 10.13 -29.98
N PRO A 27 -8.67 11.11 -29.26
CA PRO A 27 -7.22 11.31 -29.25
C PRO A 27 -6.51 10.10 -28.63
N ASP A 28 -5.26 9.85 -29.02
CA ASP A 28 -4.43 8.76 -28.48
C ASP A 28 -4.02 9.00 -27.03
N ASP A 29 -4.09 10.24 -26.58
CA ASP A 29 -3.73 10.68 -25.23
C ASP A 29 -4.82 11.61 -24.67
N THR A 30 -5.05 11.54 -23.35
CA THR A 30 -6.06 12.37 -22.67
C THR A 30 -5.62 13.83 -22.46
N GLY A 31 -4.33 14.12 -22.60
CA GLY A 31 -3.75 15.47 -22.74
C GLY A 31 -3.52 16.26 -21.46
N GLU A 32 -3.98 15.80 -20.29
CA GLU A 32 -3.90 16.57 -19.04
C GLU A 32 -2.49 16.69 -18.45
N ALA A 33 -1.53 15.88 -18.92
CA ALA A 33 -0.13 15.98 -18.53
C ALA A 33 0.79 16.48 -19.66
N LEU A 34 0.22 17.06 -20.74
CA LEU A 34 1.01 17.71 -21.76
C LEU A 34 1.87 18.81 -21.11
N ASP A 35 3.13 18.91 -21.54
CA ASP A 35 4.15 19.84 -21.03
C ASP A 35 4.60 19.64 -19.57
N LEU A 36 4.06 18.63 -18.85
CA LEU A 36 4.56 18.25 -17.54
C LEU A 36 5.77 17.30 -17.67
N PRO A 37 6.75 17.40 -16.74
CA PRO A 37 7.84 16.43 -16.68
C PRO A 37 7.32 15.05 -16.24
N PRO A 38 8.07 13.96 -16.46
CA PRO A 38 7.67 12.60 -16.07
C PRO A 38 7.46 12.40 -14.56
N SER A 39 7.94 13.33 -13.72
CA SER A 39 7.71 13.40 -12.27
C SER A 39 8.01 12.08 -11.54
N ARG A 40 9.05 11.35 -11.98
CA ARG A 40 9.43 10.03 -11.45
C ARG A 40 8.27 9.02 -11.44
N LEU A 41 7.40 9.08 -12.44
CA LEU A 41 6.25 8.20 -12.55
C LEU A 41 6.67 6.72 -12.47
N THR A 42 6.03 5.98 -11.61
CA THR A 42 6.10 4.52 -11.56
C THR A 42 4.69 3.94 -11.59
N ILE A 43 4.54 2.82 -12.31
CA ILE A 43 3.26 2.12 -12.42
C ILE A 43 3.46 0.67 -11.96
N THR A 44 2.60 0.23 -11.06
CA THR A 44 2.54 -1.15 -10.58
C THR A 44 1.18 -1.73 -10.94
N PHE A 45 1.18 -2.95 -11.50
CA PHE A 45 -0.03 -3.70 -11.79
C PHE A 45 -0.22 -4.82 -10.79
N GLY A 46 -1.46 -5.04 -10.37
CA GLY A 46 -1.84 -6.14 -9.50
C GLY A 46 -3.02 -6.92 -10.07
N LEU A 47 -3.07 -8.19 -9.78
CA LEU A 47 -4.11 -9.14 -10.21
C LEU A 47 -4.86 -9.62 -8.98
N GLY A 48 -6.16 -9.32 -8.92
CA GLY A 48 -7.02 -9.75 -7.82
C GLY A 48 -7.47 -11.20 -7.98
N ARG A 49 -7.87 -11.82 -6.87
CA ARG A 49 -8.34 -13.22 -6.84
C ARG A 49 -9.48 -13.47 -7.84
N SER A 50 -10.41 -12.53 -7.95
CA SER A 50 -11.58 -12.63 -8.83
C SER A 50 -11.25 -12.67 -10.32
N LEU A 51 -10.03 -12.29 -10.72
CA LEU A 51 -9.53 -12.49 -12.09
C LEU A 51 -9.36 -13.99 -12.40
N PHE A 52 -8.90 -14.76 -11.43
CA PHE A 52 -8.63 -16.20 -11.57
C PHE A 52 -9.90 -17.02 -11.35
N GLN A 53 -10.65 -16.68 -10.31
CA GLN A 53 -11.86 -17.41 -9.94
C GLN A 53 -12.80 -16.49 -9.15
N THR A 54 -14.09 -16.46 -9.53
CA THR A 54 -15.09 -15.68 -8.78
C THR A 54 -15.36 -16.32 -7.41
N ALA A 55 -16.09 -15.61 -6.54
CA ALA A 55 -16.50 -16.15 -5.23
C ALA A 55 -17.34 -17.45 -5.35
N GLU A 56 -18.09 -17.58 -6.45
CA GLU A 56 -18.90 -18.76 -6.78
C GLU A 56 -18.08 -19.88 -7.44
N GLY A 57 -16.76 -19.71 -7.58
CA GLY A 57 -15.87 -20.70 -8.14
C GLY A 57 -15.81 -20.76 -9.67
N VAL A 58 -16.34 -19.72 -10.37
CA VAL A 58 -16.33 -19.67 -11.84
C VAL A 58 -15.00 -19.18 -12.35
N ASP A 59 -14.36 -19.94 -13.22
CA ASP A 59 -13.19 -19.52 -14.00
C ASP A 59 -13.64 -18.82 -15.30
N ARG A 60 -13.55 -17.50 -15.30
CA ARG A 60 -14.00 -16.67 -16.45
C ARG A 60 -12.99 -16.61 -17.60
N PHE A 61 -11.72 -16.86 -17.31
CA PHE A 61 -10.61 -16.58 -18.23
C PHE A 61 -9.67 -17.78 -18.45
N GLY A 62 -9.98 -18.95 -17.89
CA GLY A 62 -9.10 -20.12 -17.97
C GLY A 62 -7.83 -19.97 -17.13
N LEU A 63 -7.90 -19.25 -16.02
CA LEU A 63 -6.75 -18.94 -15.17
C LEU A 63 -6.82 -19.60 -13.78
N ALA A 64 -7.86 -20.37 -13.46
CA ALA A 64 -8.04 -20.93 -12.12
C ALA A 64 -6.87 -21.81 -11.69
N ASP A 65 -6.26 -22.56 -12.61
CA ASP A 65 -5.09 -23.40 -12.33
C ASP A 65 -3.80 -22.59 -12.05
N ARG A 66 -3.81 -21.30 -12.35
CA ARG A 66 -2.72 -20.35 -12.12
C ARG A 66 -2.93 -19.47 -10.88
N LEU A 67 -4.04 -19.69 -10.16
CA LEU A 67 -4.36 -18.93 -8.94
C LEU A 67 -3.32 -19.20 -7.85
N PRO A 68 -2.57 -18.18 -7.38
CA PRO A 68 -1.62 -18.37 -6.29
C PRO A 68 -2.33 -18.78 -5.00
N GLU A 69 -1.81 -19.77 -4.27
CA GLU A 69 -2.38 -20.21 -2.99
C GLU A 69 -2.45 -19.09 -1.95
N ARG A 70 -1.44 -18.20 -1.97
CA ARG A 70 -1.35 -17.08 -1.04
C ARG A 70 -2.19 -15.85 -1.45
N LEU A 71 -2.80 -15.88 -2.63
CA LEU A 71 -3.80 -14.86 -3.04
C LEU A 71 -5.15 -15.24 -2.43
N ILE A 72 -5.20 -15.17 -1.10
CA ILE A 72 -6.37 -15.53 -0.30
C ILE A 72 -7.44 -14.44 -0.37
N GLU A 73 -8.62 -14.73 0.07
CA GLU A 73 -9.60 -13.74 0.47
C GLU A 73 -9.24 -13.27 1.89
N LEU A 74 -9.04 -11.95 2.06
CA LEU A 74 -8.74 -11.42 3.39
C LEU A 74 -9.96 -11.58 4.30
N PRO A 75 -9.76 -12.09 5.54
CA PRO A 75 -10.88 -12.20 6.47
C PRO A 75 -11.41 -10.84 6.86
N HIS A 76 -12.66 -10.80 7.32
CA HIS A 76 -13.19 -9.66 8.06
C HIS A 76 -12.50 -9.58 9.42
N PHE A 77 -11.91 -8.43 9.70
CA PHE A 77 -11.30 -8.15 10.99
C PHE A 77 -12.30 -7.43 11.92
N PRO A 78 -12.19 -7.59 13.24
CA PRO A 78 -12.99 -6.82 14.18
C PRO A 78 -12.93 -5.31 13.88
N GLY A 79 -14.05 -4.62 13.89
CA GLY A 79 -14.13 -3.18 13.59
C GLY A 79 -14.13 -2.81 12.10
N ASP A 80 -13.97 -3.76 11.19
CA ASP A 80 -14.10 -3.49 9.76
C ASP A 80 -15.54 -3.03 9.42
N GLN A 81 -15.65 -1.94 8.65
CA GLN A 81 -16.88 -1.45 8.02
C GLN A 81 -16.63 -1.26 6.53
N LEU A 82 -16.36 -2.36 5.86
CA LEU A 82 -15.95 -2.36 4.46
C LEU A 82 -17.11 -1.96 3.56
N ASP A 83 -16.81 -1.03 2.65
CA ASP A 83 -17.66 -0.69 1.53
C ASP A 83 -17.27 -1.56 0.33
N ASP A 84 -18.19 -2.38 -0.14
CA ASP A 84 -17.98 -3.24 -1.31
C ASP A 84 -17.67 -2.43 -2.57
N ALA A 85 -18.20 -1.21 -2.68
CA ALA A 85 -17.89 -0.32 -3.79
C ALA A 85 -16.44 0.20 -3.79
N ARG A 86 -15.75 0.10 -2.64
CA ARG A 86 -14.35 0.51 -2.44
C ARG A 86 -13.44 -0.67 -2.11
N SER A 87 -13.86 -1.90 -2.43
CA SER A 87 -13.13 -3.13 -2.10
C SER A 87 -12.96 -4.04 -3.30
N GLY A 88 -11.88 -4.83 -3.27
CA GLY A 88 -11.59 -5.84 -4.30
C GLY A 88 -11.36 -5.27 -5.69
N GLY A 89 -11.50 -6.13 -6.68
CA GLY A 89 -11.33 -5.85 -8.10
C GLY A 89 -10.50 -6.93 -8.79
N ASP A 90 -10.72 -7.11 -10.10
CA ASP A 90 -9.96 -8.10 -10.90
C ASP A 90 -8.54 -7.61 -11.19
N LEU A 91 -8.38 -6.30 -11.36
CA LEU A 91 -7.12 -5.63 -11.69
C LEU A 91 -6.89 -4.46 -10.74
N CYS A 92 -5.62 -4.21 -10.44
CA CYS A 92 -5.17 -3.05 -9.68
C CYS A 92 -4.10 -2.30 -10.47
N VAL A 93 -4.19 -0.98 -10.47
CA VAL A 93 -3.14 -0.09 -10.96
C VAL A 93 -2.77 0.89 -9.87
N GLN A 94 -1.50 0.90 -9.47
CA GLN A 94 -0.93 1.92 -8.60
C GLN A 94 0.01 2.80 -9.42
N ALA A 95 -0.36 4.06 -9.64
CA ALA A 95 0.51 5.07 -10.22
C ALA A 95 1.05 5.99 -9.12
N CYS A 96 2.37 6.16 -9.05
CA CYS A 96 3.04 7.06 -8.13
C CYS A 96 3.88 8.05 -8.91
N ALA A 97 3.73 9.34 -8.64
CA ALA A 97 4.52 10.41 -9.23
C ALA A 97 4.75 11.52 -8.20
N ASP A 98 5.73 12.40 -8.45
CA ASP A 98 5.91 13.61 -7.63
C ASP A 98 4.80 14.63 -7.89
N ASP A 99 4.21 14.60 -9.08
CA ASP A 99 3.05 15.41 -9.45
C ASP A 99 1.80 14.52 -9.52
N PRO A 100 0.75 14.83 -8.72
CA PRO A 100 -0.49 14.04 -8.72
C PRO A 100 -1.20 14.06 -10.08
N GLN A 101 -1.06 15.13 -10.89
CA GLN A 101 -1.66 15.21 -12.22
C GLN A 101 -1.05 14.18 -13.17
N VAL A 102 0.26 13.94 -13.08
CA VAL A 102 0.94 12.90 -13.85
C VAL A 102 0.47 11.51 -13.45
N ALA A 103 0.26 11.26 -12.14
CA ALA A 103 -0.29 9.98 -11.68
C ALA A 103 -1.73 9.76 -12.16
N VAL A 104 -2.58 10.78 -12.09
CA VAL A 104 -3.97 10.73 -12.60
C VAL A 104 -3.99 10.50 -14.09
N HIS A 105 -3.14 11.19 -14.85
CA HIS A 105 -2.98 11.02 -16.29
C HIS A 105 -2.65 9.57 -16.67
N ALA A 106 -1.68 8.96 -15.97
CA ALA A 106 -1.32 7.57 -16.20
C ALA A 106 -2.50 6.62 -15.99
N VAL A 107 -3.24 6.78 -14.88
CA VAL A 107 -4.43 5.96 -14.59
C VAL A 107 -5.54 6.18 -15.64
N ARG A 108 -5.81 7.43 -16.03
CA ARG A 108 -6.82 7.74 -17.05
C ARG A 108 -6.50 7.11 -18.40
N ASN A 109 -5.26 7.21 -18.88
CA ASN A 109 -4.86 6.59 -20.14
C ASN A 109 -4.97 5.07 -20.09
N LEU A 110 -4.55 4.43 -18.99
CA LEU A 110 -4.72 2.99 -18.80
C LEU A 110 -6.20 2.58 -18.79
N ALA A 111 -7.06 3.32 -18.08
CA ALA A 111 -8.50 3.07 -18.08
C ALA A 111 -9.11 3.24 -19.49
N ARG A 112 -8.67 4.25 -20.23
CA ARG A 112 -9.09 4.48 -21.63
C ARG A 112 -8.67 3.34 -22.55
N ILE A 113 -7.44 2.87 -22.44
CA ILE A 113 -6.94 1.72 -23.20
C ILE A 113 -7.75 0.46 -22.89
N GLY A 114 -8.12 0.27 -21.63
CA GLY A 114 -8.94 -0.85 -21.15
C GLY A 114 -10.43 -0.74 -21.49
N PHE A 115 -10.89 0.35 -22.10
CA PHE A 115 -12.31 0.58 -22.36
C PHE A 115 -12.94 -0.54 -23.22
N GLY A 116 -14.06 -1.05 -22.77
CA GLY A 116 -14.74 -2.19 -23.40
C GLY A 116 -14.30 -3.56 -22.86
N ALA A 117 -13.10 -3.66 -22.23
CA ALA A 117 -12.62 -4.88 -21.60
C ALA A 117 -12.58 -4.76 -20.05
N ALA A 118 -12.34 -3.56 -19.54
CA ALA A 118 -12.29 -3.27 -18.13
C ALA A 118 -12.95 -1.91 -17.83
N SER A 119 -13.41 -1.74 -16.58
CA SER A 119 -13.94 -0.47 -16.08
C SER A 119 -13.37 -0.18 -14.69
N VAL A 120 -13.24 1.10 -14.34
CA VAL A 120 -12.82 1.51 -13.01
C VAL A 120 -13.93 1.16 -12.03
N ARG A 121 -13.64 0.30 -11.07
CA ARG A 121 -14.54 -0.04 -9.96
C ARG A 121 -14.47 1.01 -8.86
N TRP A 122 -13.25 1.36 -8.44
CA TRP A 122 -12.96 2.42 -7.47
C TRP A 122 -11.56 2.98 -7.70
N SER A 123 -11.33 4.13 -7.14
CA SER A 123 -10.01 4.76 -7.13
C SER A 123 -9.79 5.50 -5.83
N GLN A 124 -8.53 5.63 -5.42
CA GLN A 124 -8.13 6.42 -4.27
C GLN A 124 -6.96 7.32 -4.66
N LEU A 125 -7.15 8.61 -4.59
CA LEU A 125 -6.06 9.58 -4.67
C LEU A 125 -5.41 9.70 -3.29
N GLY A 126 -4.08 9.55 -3.24
CA GLY A 126 -3.28 9.74 -2.03
C GLY A 126 -2.23 10.82 -2.21
N PHE A 127 -1.77 11.39 -1.11
CA PHE A 127 -0.70 12.39 -1.06
C PHE A 127 0.20 12.14 0.16
N GLY A 128 1.35 12.81 0.21
CA GLY A 128 2.22 12.76 1.38
C GLY A 128 2.55 11.34 1.78
N ARG A 129 3.41 10.66 1.04
CA ARG A 129 3.83 9.29 1.37
C ARG A 129 4.18 9.16 2.85
N THR A 130 3.53 8.24 3.57
CA THR A 130 3.68 8.08 5.02
C THR A 130 4.82 7.16 5.43
N SER A 131 5.44 6.42 4.48
CA SER A 131 6.48 5.44 4.82
C SER A 131 7.77 5.73 4.06
N SER A 132 8.90 5.88 4.78
CA SER A 132 10.23 5.92 4.18
C SER A 132 10.64 4.50 3.73
N THR A 133 11.21 4.41 2.52
CA THR A 133 11.66 3.14 1.93
C THR A 133 13.17 3.14 1.63
N SER A 134 13.90 4.13 2.12
CA SER A 134 15.35 4.26 2.04
C SER A 134 15.87 4.89 3.31
N THR A 135 17.08 4.55 3.72
CA THR A 135 17.76 5.10 4.90
C THR A 135 18.06 6.60 4.76
N SER A 136 18.18 7.10 3.53
CA SER A 136 18.42 8.53 3.25
C SER A 136 17.16 9.40 3.36
N GLN A 137 15.98 8.81 3.48
CA GLN A 137 14.72 9.54 3.55
C GLN A 137 14.36 9.88 4.98
N GLN A 138 14.02 11.15 5.21
CA GLN A 138 13.39 11.54 6.47
C GLN A 138 12.04 10.82 6.63
N THR A 139 11.76 10.34 7.84
CA THR A 139 10.48 9.67 8.13
C THR A 139 9.34 10.67 8.06
N PRO A 140 8.38 10.46 7.18
CA PRO A 140 7.21 11.33 7.04
C PRO A 140 6.21 11.11 8.19
N ARG A 141 5.16 11.95 8.23
CA ARG A 141 4.10 11.86 9.22
C ARG A 141 2.76 11.50 8.55
N ASN A 142 1.97 10.71 9.26
CA ASN A 142 0.56 10.48 8.92
C ASN A 142 -0.33 11.64 9.43
N LEU A 143 -1.65 11.57 9.21
CA LEU A 143 -2.58 12.63 9.61
C LEU A 143 -2.78 12.74 11.14
N PHE A 144 -2.38 11.75 11.94
CA PHE A 144 -2.31 11.88 13.40
C PHE A 144 -1.08 12.67 13.87
N GLY A 145 -0.22 13.07 12.93
CA GLY A 145 0.98 13.86 13.20
C GLY A 145 2.17 13.07 13.70
N PHE A 146 2.07 11.73 13.79
CA PHE A 146 3.17 10.87 14.20
C PHE A 146 4.05 10.46 13.01
N LYS A 147 5.35 10.26 13.28
CA LYS A 147 6.27 9.66 12.30
C LYS A 147 5.81 8.25 11.97
N ASP A 148 5.65 7.97 10.70
CA ASP A 148 5.20 6.69 10.18
C ASP A 148 6.24 6.12 9.21
N GLY A 149 6.63 4.87 9.40
CA GLY A 149 7.66 4.23 8.58
C GLY A 149 9.07 4.22 9.18
N THR A 150 9.27 4.61 10.43
CA THR A 150 10.56 4.49 11.13
C THR A 150 11.10 3.05 11.07
N ALA A 151 10.26 2.06 11.40
CA ALA A 151 10.57 0.62 11.35
C ALA A 151 10.14 -0.05 10.03
N ASN A 152 9.97 0.72 8.94
CA ASN A 152 9.65 0.14 7.65
C ASN A 152 10.88 -0.51 7.02
N LEU A 153 10.69 -1.56 6.23
CA LEU A 153 11.75 -2.17 5.42
C LEU A 153 12.36 -1.14 4.46
N LYS A 154 13.66 -1.18 4.30
CA LYS A 154 14.41 -0.26 3.42
C LYS A 154 14.90 -0.98 2.17
N ALA A 155 15.06 -0.23 1.08
CA ALA A 155 15.54 -0.75 -0.18
C ALA A 155 16.97 -1.31 -0.11
N GLU A 156 17.73 -0.87 0.87
CA GLU A 156 19.11 -1.30 1.13
C GLU A 156 19.19 -2.65 1.89
N GLU A 157 18.07 -3.11 2.46
CA GLU A 157 17.98 -4.33 3.29
C GLU A 157 17.55 -5.53 2.44
N GLN A 158 18.41 -5.96 1.52
CA GLN A 158 18.06 -6.98 0.52
C GLN A 158 17.58 -8.31 1.14
N GLU A 159 18.25 -8.80 2.18
CA GLU A 159 17.85 -10.04 2.87
C GLU A 159 16.45 -9.96 3.46
N MET A 160 16.11 -8.80 4.04
CA MET A 160 14.77 -8.55 4.60
C MET A 160 13.73 -8.46 3.49
N LEU A 161 14.06 -7.83 2.36
CA LEU A 161 13.18 -7.78 1.19
C LEU A 161 12.95 -9.18 0.60
N ASP A 162 13.99 -10.00 0.47
CA ASP A 162 13.89 -11.37 -0.04
C ASP A 162 13.07 -12.26 0.91
N ARG A 163 13.20 -12.05 2.21
CA ARG A 163 12.44 -12.80 3.22
C ARG A 163 10.97 -12.40 3.29
N HIS A 164 10.66 -11.11 3.18
CA HIS A 164 9.34 -10.58 3.55
C HIS A 164 8.54 -10.00 2.40
N VAL A 165 9.15 -9.74 1.24
CA VAL A 165 8.49 -9.02 0.13
C VAL A 165 8.44 -9.86 -1.14
N TRP A 166 9.59 -10.39 -1.58
CA TRP A 166 9.67 -11.05 -2.88
C TRP A 166 9.23 -12.51 -2.81
N VAL A 167 8.31 -12.88 -3.69
CA VAL A 167 7.85 -14.27 -3.86
C VAL A 167 8.99 -15.08 -4.49
N ASP A 168 9.30 -16.23 -3.89
CA ASP A 168 10.23 -17.20 -4.46
C ASP A 168 9.48 -18.20 -5.33
N ARG A 169 10.17 -18.76 -6.32
CA ARG A 169 9.61 -19.79 -7.22
C ARG A 169 9.17 -21.04 -6.45
N ALA A 170 9.85 -21.37 -5.37
CA ALA A 170 9.55 -22.51 -4.51
C ALA A 170 8.35 -22.28 -3.58
N ASP A 171 7.79 -21.07 -3.52
CA ASP A 171 6.68 -20.76 -2.63
C ASP A 171 5.36 -21.38 -3.09
N ASP A 172 5.17 -21.51 -4.43
CA ASP A 172 3.95 -22.07 -5.02
C ASP A 172 4.23 -22.49 -6.48
N ASP A 173 4.17 -23.80 -6.72
CA ASP A 173 4.43 -24.36 -8.06
C ASP A 173 3.39 -23.90 -9.11
N ARG A 174 2.13 -23.66 -8.69
CA ARG A 174 1.07 -23.17 -9.59
C ARG A 174 1.26 -21.69 -9.95
N ALA A 175 1.93 -20.96 -9.10
CA ALA A 175 2.17 -19.54 -9.27
C ALA A 175 3.65 -19.21 -9.57
N ALA A 176 4.39 -20.12 -10.22
CA ALA A 176 5.79 -19.87 -10.62
C ALA A 176 5.94 -18.61 -11.48
N TRP A 177 4.87 -18.15 -12.14
CA TRP A 177 4.81 -16.90 -12.90
C TRP A 177 4.96 -15.65 -12.04
N LEU A 178 4.69 -15.75 -10.73
CA LEU A 178 4.76 -14.65 -9.75
C LEU A 178 6.16 -14.52 -9.11
N ALA A 179 7.06 -15.44 -9.37
CA ALA A 179 8.42 -15.42 -8.81
C ALA A 179 9.13 -14.08 -9.09
N GLY A 180 9.68 -13.45 -8.06
CA GLY A 180 10.23 -12.08 -8.09
C GLY A 180 9.17 -10.97 -8.03
N GLY A 181 7.90 -11.32 -7.95
CA GLY A 181 6.79 -10.44 -7.65
C GLY A 181 6.51 -10.34 -6.15
N SER A 182 5.31 -9.89 -5.79
CA SER A 182 4.88 -9.69 -4.39
C SER A 182 3.37 -9.76 -4.28
N TYR A 183 2.85 -9.74 -3.06
CA TYR A 183 1.42 -9.48 -2.82
C TYR A 183 1.25 -8.07 -2.26
N LEU A 184 0.26 -7.34 -2.79
CA LEU A 184 -0.12 -6.01 -2.34
C LEU A 184 -1.40 -6.10 -1.51
N VAL A 185 -1.28 -5.80 -0.22
CA VAL A 185 -2.42 -5.53 0.65
C VAL A 185 -2.77 -4.05 0.56
N ALA A 186 -4.02 -3.73 0.26
CA ALA A 186 -4.55 -2.37 0.22
C ALA A 186 -5.70 -2.23 1.21
N ARG A 187 -5.62 -1.24 2.12
CA ARG A 187 -6.68 -0.93 3.08
C ARG A 187 -6.93 0.57 3.10
N ARG A 188 -8.19 0.96 2.88
CA ARG A 188 -8.62 2.34 3.12
C ARG A 188 -9.00 2.47 4.58
N ILE A 189 -8.23 3.26 5.31
CA ILE A 189 -8.40 3.46 6.75
C ILE A 189 -8.88 4.89 6.97
N SER A 190 -10.14 5.07 7.34
CA SER A 190 -10.66 6.35 7.80
C SER A 190 -10.12 6.65 9.18
N MET A 191 -9.66 7.88 9.41
CA MET A 191 -9.08 8.34 10.66
C MET A 191 -10.03 9.35 11.31
N HIS A 192 -10.37 9.13 12.56
CA HIS A 192 -11.25 10.02 13.33
C HIS A 192 -10.46 11.25 13.82
N ILE A 193 -10.08 12.12 12.87
CA ILE A 193 -9.15 13.26 13.08
C ILE A 193 -9.64 14.18 14.21
N GLU A 194 -10.92 14.57 14.20
CA GLU A 194 -11.47 15.52 15.17
C GLU A 194 -11.52 14.94 16.59
N THR A 195 -11.66 13.62 16.72
CA THR A 195 -11.59 12.93 18.01
C THR A 195 -10.15 12.88 18.49
N TRP A 196 -9.23 12.50 17.59
CA TRP A 196 -7.80 12.47 17.88
C TRP A 196 -7.25 13.84 18.31
N ASP A 197 -7.64 14.92 17.65
CA ASP A 197 -7.18 16.28 17.94
C ASP A 197 -7.60 16.79 19.35
N ARG A 198 -8.64 16.19 19.94
CA ARG A 198 -9.10 16.49 21.30
C ARG A 198 -8.45 15.62 22.38
N THR A 199 -7.76 14.55 21.96
CA THR A 199 -7.05 13.64 22.85
C THR A 199 -5.78 14.30 23.39
N SER A 200 -5.46 14.10 24.66
CA SER A 200 -4.25 14.66 25.28
C SER A 200 -2.98 14.13 24.60
N LEU A 201 -1.90 14.93 24.56
CA LEU A 201 -0.63 14.50 24.01
C LEU A 201 -0.12 13.22 24.69
N GLN A 202 -0.25 13.13 26.02
CA GLN A 202 0.16 11.95 26.77
C GLN A 202 -0.57 10.68 26.29
N GLU A 203 -1.85 10.76 26.08
CA GLU A 203 -2.66 9.66 25.59
C GLU A 203 -2.31 9.30 24.15
N GLN A 204 -2.17 10.30 23.27
CA GLN A 204 -1.74 10.07 21.88
C GLN A 204 -0.40 9.32 21.83
N GLU A 205 0.57 9.74 22.65
CA GLU A 205 1.88 9.09 22.72
C GLU A 205 1.79 7.67 23.31
N ALA A 206 0.95 7.45 24.32
CA ALA A 206 0.70 6.13 24.91
C ALA A 206 0.04 5.16 23.90
N VAL A 207 -0.98 5.62 23.17
CA VAL A 207 -1.66 4.85 22.11
C VAL A 207 -0.69 4.42 21.01
N ILE A 208 0.20 5.30 20.59
CA ILE A 208 1.20 4.99 19.56
C ILE A 208 2.38 4.19 20.13
N GLY A 209 2.85 4.50 21.35
CA GLY A 209 4.05 3.94 21.96
C GLY A 209 5.33 4.73 21.66
N ARG A 210 5.20 5.94 21.09
CA ARG A 210 6.31 6.83 20.72
C ARG A 210 5.98 8.28 21.00
N THR A 211 7.00 9.10 21.21
CA THR A 211 6.85 10.55 21.35
C THR A 211 6.43 11.18 20.01
N LYS A 212 5.48 12.12 20.05
CA LYS A 212 4.98 12.79 18.84
C LYS A 212 6.04 13.68 18.19
N GLY A 213 6.80 14.39 19.00
CA GLY A 213 7.82 15.33 18.53
C GLY A 213 8.99 14.63 17.83
N ALA A 214 9.74 13.85 18.59
CA ALA A 214 10.97 13.17 18.12
C ALA A 214 10.68 11.86 17.36
N GLY A 215 9.58 11.17 17.69
CA GLY A 215 9.32 9.81 17.19
C GLY A 215 10.10 8.75 17.95
N ALA A 216 10.73 9.09 19.05
CA ALA A 216 11.47 8.15 19.91
C ALA A 216 10.50 7.20 20.62
N PRO A 217 10.87 5.92 20.86
CA PRO A 217 10.08 5.05 21.72
C PRO A 217 9.91 5.65 23.10
N LEU A 218 8.80 5.37 23.78
CA LEU A 218 8.56 5.86 25.16
C LEU A 218 9.55 5.27 26.18
N SER A 219 10.25 4.20 25.84
CA SER A 219 11.38 3.67 26.61
C SER A 219 12.66 4.52 26.52
N GLY A 220 12.67 5.58 25.67
CA GLY A 220 13.80 6.51 25.54
C GLY A 220 14.61 6.34 24.26
N GLY A 221 15.66 7.17 24.13
CA GLY A 221 16.53 7.20 22.96
C GLY A 221 16.11 8.21 21.90
N ASP A 222 16.50 7.95 20.65
CA ASP A 222 16.12 8.73 19.46
C ASP A 222 15.02 8.01 18.63
N GLU A 223 14.70 8.56 17.47
CA GLU A 223 13.68 7.97 16.56
C GLU A 223 13.98 6.51 16.20
N HIS A 224 15.24 6.16 15.99
CA HIS A 224 15.67 4.85 15.52
C HIS A 224 16.10 3.91 16.63
N ALA A 225 16.03 4.36 17.90
CA ALA A 225 16.28 3.49 19.03
C ALA A 225 15.33 2.29 19.04
N THR A 226 15.86 1.12 19.37
CA THR A 226 15.05 -0.09 19.55
C THR A 226 14.13 0.08 20.76
N PRO A 227 12.81 -0.12 20.62
CA PRO A 227 11.89 -0.08 21.75
C PRO A 227 12.27 -1.15 22.80
N ASP A 228 12.39 -0.75 24.06
CA ASP A 228 12.53 -1.68 25.19
C ASP A 228 11.15 -1.89 25.83
N PHE A 229 10.52 -3.00 25.48
CA PHE A 229 9.17 -3.33 25.98
C PHE A 229 9.17 -3.86 27.42
N ALA A 230 10.35 -4.15 27.99
CA ALA A 230 10.48 -4.55 29.38
C ALA A 230 10.72 -3.37 30.33
N ALA A 231 11.03 -2.18 29.78
CA ALA A 231 11.28 -0.99 30.59
C ALA A 231 10.00 -0.54 31.31
N THR A 232 10.13 -0.29 32.61
CA THR A 232 9.02 0.16 33.48
C THR A 232 9.28 1.53 34.07
N GLY A 233 8.20 2.26 34.37
CA GLY A 233 8.23 3.52 35.11
C GLY A 233 8.47 3.32 36.60
N THR A 234 8.51 4.42 37.33
CA THR A 234 8.67 4.42 38.79
C THR A 234 7.47 3.83 39.54
N ASP A 235 6.34 3.74 38.86
CA ASP A 235 5.08 3.11 39.32
C ASP A 235 5.02 1.60 39.04
N GLY A 236 6.01 1.06 38.33
CA GLY A 236 6.10 -0.34 37.93
C GLY A 236 5.34 -0.69 36.65
N GLU A 237 4.65 0.28 36.03
CA GLU A 237 3.94 0.06 34.76
C GLU A 237 4.89 0.14 33.57
N PRO A 238 4.63 -0.61 32.47
CA PRO A 238 5.42 -0.53 31.26
C PRO A 238 5.47 0.89 30.68
N LEU A 239 6.67 1.38 30.34
CA LEU A 239 6.81 2.69 29.67
C LEU A 239 6.15 2.74 28.30
N ILE A 240 6.17 1.62 27.58
CA ILE A 240 5.41 1.43 26.33
C ILE A 240 4.22 0.53 26.65
N PRO A 241 2.99 1.05 26.62
CA PRO A 241 1.81 0.23 26.92
C PRO A 241 1.72 -1.01 26.02
N THR A 242 1.30 -2.13 26.58
CA THR A 242 1.16 -3.39 25.81
C THR A 242 0.05 -3.32 24.75
N SER A 243 -0.92 -2.39 24.91
CA SER A 243 -1.95 -2.06 23.92
C SER A 243 -1.53 -1.02 22.91
N SER A 244 -0.28 -0.51 22.96
CA SER A 244 0.18 0.49 22.00
C SER A 244 0.42 -0.12 20.62
N HIS A 245 0.20 0.70 19.59
CA HIS A 245 0.37 0.29 18.19
C HIS A 245 1.77 -0.26 17.91
N VAL A 246 2.81 0.41 18.41
CA VAL A 246 4.22 0.00 18.19
C VAL A 246 4.51 -1.34 18.85
N HIS A 247 4.00 -1.59 20.07
CA HIS A 247 4.19 -2.87 20.74
C HIS A 247 3.53 -4.01 19.94
N LEU A 248 2.26 -3.86 19.58
CA LEU A 248 1.49 -4.91 18.91
C LEU A 248 1.93 -5.20 17.47
N ALA A 249 2.39 -4.16 16.75
CA ALA A 249 2.88 -4.30 15.38
C ALA A 249 4.36 -4.72 15.29
N HIS A 250 5.09 -4.80 16.42
CA HIS A 250 6.52 -5.15 16.40
C HIS A 250 6.75 -6.58 15.92
N PRO A 251 7.84 -6.86 15.16
CA PRO A 251 8.18 -8.21 14.72
C PRO A 251 8.26 -9.23 15.85
N ASP A 252 8.75 -8.86 17.04
CA ASP A 252 8.82 -9.75 18.20
C ASP A 252 7.46 -10.27 18.67
N GLN A 253 6.40 -9.52 18.42
CA GLN A 253 5.03 -9.92 18.71
C GLN A 253 4.36 -10.68 17.54
N ASN A 254 5.02 -10.73 16.36
CA ASN A 254 4.48 -11.24 15.13
C ASN A 254 5.38 -12.30 14.47
N GLU A 255 6.06 -13.12 15.26
CA GLU A 255 6.92 -14.22 14.78
C GLU A 255 8.00 -13.76 13.78
N GLY A 256 8.49 -12.53 13.95
CA GLY A 256 9.46 -11.92 13.07
C GLY A 256 8.87 -11.34 11.77
N ALA A 257 7.55 -11.33 11.61
CA ALA A 257 6.91 -10.78 10.40
C ALA A 257 7.19 -9.28 10.25
N ALA A 258 7.54 -8.89 9.03
CA ALA A 258 7.71 -7.50 8.63
C ALA A 258 6.97 -7.23 7.32
N LEU A 259 6.58 -5.99 7.10
CA LEU A 259 5.85 -5.54 5.93
C LEU A 259 6.60 -4.38 5.26
N LEU A 260 6.69 -4.36 3.94
CA LEU A 260 7.12 -3.17 3.21
C LEU A 260 5.91 -2.25 3.01
N ARG A 261 5.75 -1.28 3.91
CA ARG A 261 4.65 -0.33 3.87
C ARG A 261 4.93 0.80 2.89
N ARG A 262 3.91 1.17 2.12
CA ARG A 262 3.96 2.26 1.16
C ARG A 262 2.62 3.02 1.13
N GLY A 263 2.15 3.40 2.31
CA GLY A 263 0.90 4.12 2.48
C GLY A 263 0.97 5.59 2.08
N TYR A 264 -0.20 6.19 1.90
CA TYR A 264 -0.40 7.60 1.59
C TYR A 264 -1.56 8.16 2.42
N ASN A 265 -1.47 9.43 2.80
CA ASN A 265 -2.64 10.13 3.33
C ASN A 265 -3.68 10.35 2.23
N PHE A 266 -4.94 10.46 2.60
CA PHE A 266 -5.99 10.92 1.71
C PHE A 266 -6.93 11.90 2.42
N THR A 267 -7.63 12.73 1.64
CA THR A 267 -8.74 13.57 2.09
C THR A 267 -9.74 13.67 0.95
N ASP A 268 -10.93 13.10 1.15
CA ASP A 268 -11.99 12.99 0.15
C ASP A 268 -13.15 13.96 0.46
N GLY A 269 -12.86 15.01 1.23
CA GLY A 269 -13.82 16.05 1.60
C GLY A 269 -14.41 15.82 2.98
N SER A 270 -15.74 15.88 3.10
CA SER A 270 -16.48 15.73 4.37
C SER A 270 -17.33 14.47 4.37
N ASP A 271 -17.47 13.86 5.54
CA ASP A 271 -18.34 12.68 5.76
C ASP A 271 -19.85 13.04 5.82
N GLY A 272 -20.21 14.31 5.60
CA GLY A 272 -21.58 14.81 5.70
C GLY A 272 -22.07 15.08 7.13
N LEU A 273 -21.28 14.74 8.15
CA LEU A 273 -21.56 14.98 9.56
C LEU A 273 -20.67 16.08 10.17
N GLY A 274 -20.00 16.86 9.31
CA GLY A 274 -19.13 17.95 9.73
C GLY A 274 -17.72 17.52 10.11
N ARG A 275 -17.30 16.29 9.74
CA ARG A 275 -15.95 15.76 9.93
C ARG A 275 -15.29 15.54 8.59
N LEU A 276 -13.96 15.49 8.58
CA LEU A 276 -13.19 15.15 7.39
C LEU A 276 -13.39 13.66 7.03
N ASP A 277 -13.70 13.36 5.75
CA ASP A 277 -13.46 12.02 5.20
C ASP A 277 -11.99 11.92 4.81
N ALA A 278 -11.16 11.60 5.76
CA ALA A 278 -9.71 11.60 5.62
C ALA A 278 -9.08 10.40 6.35
N GLY A 279 -7.86 10.06 5.96
CA GLY A 279 -7.19 8.95 6.61
C GLY A 279 -5.92 8.48 5.91
N LEU A 280 -5.65 7.19 6.07
CA LEU A 280 -4.51 6.50 5.52
C LEU A 280 -4.96 5.48 4.47
N PHE A 281 -4.52 5.64 3.23
CA PHE A 281 -4.56 4.57 2.26
C PHE A 281 -3.35 3.68 2.50
N PHE A 282 -3.54 2.67 3.35
CA PHE A 282 -2.51 1.73 3.74
C PHE A 282 -2.22 0.78 2.59
N LEU A 283 -0.98 0.74 2.16
CA LEU A 283 -0.45 -0.18 1.18
C LEU A 283 0.73 -0.92 1.79
N ALA A 284 0.74 -2.25 1.67
CA ALA A 284 1.85 -3.07 2.13
C ALA A 284 2.16 -4.18 1.12
N TYR A 285 3.44 -4.31 0.79
CA TYR A 285 3.95 -5.41 -0.01
C TYR A 285 4.47 -6.50 0.91
N VAL A 286 4.04 -7.73 0.65
CA VAL A 286 4.36 -8.90 1.47
C VAL A 286 4.59 -10.13 0.60
N ARG A 287 5.41 -11.06 1.08
CA ARG A 287 5.64 -12.36 0.44
C ARG A 287 4.53 -13.36 0.76
N ASP A 288 3.94 -13.27 1.94
CA ASP A 288 2.87 -14.17 2.40
C ASP A 288 1.85 -13.40 3.25
N PRO A 289 0.72 -12.96 2.66
CA PRO A 289 -0.28 -12.19 3.40
C PRO A 289 -0.92 -12.98 4.55
N ALA A 290 -1.05 -14.31 4.42
CA ALA A 290 -1.67 -15.14 5.44
C ALA A 290 -0.80 -15.27 6.70
N ARG A 291 0.52 -15.24 6.54
CA ARG A 291 1.47 -15.37 7.66
C ARG A 291 1.95 -14.02 8.21
N GLN A 292 2.02 -13.00 7.36
CA GLN A 292 2.56 -11.70 7.77
C GLN A 292 1.44 -10.73 8.17
N TYR A 293 0.48 -10.49 7.27
CA TYR A 293 -0.52 -9.44 7.45
C TYR A 293 -1.71 -9.91 8.32
N VAL A 294 -2.29 -11.06 8.01
CA VAL A 294 -3.52 -11.51 8.68
C VAL A 294 -3.36 -11.67 10.20
N PRO A 295 -2.31 -12.33 10.74
CA PRO A 295 -2.14 -12.46 12.18
C PRO A 295 -1.89 -11.10 12.85
N MET A 296 -1.04 -10.26 12.25
CA MET A 296 -0.75 -8.90 12.74
C MET A 296 -2.02 -8.05 12.79
N GLN A 297 -2.78 -8.00 11.70
CA GLN A 297 -4.01 -7.21 11.63
C GLN A 297 -5.09 -7.73 12.59
N THR A 298 -5.19 -9.05 12.78
CA THR A 298 -6.12 -9.65 13.76
C THR A 298 -5.79 -9.20 15.18
N ARG A 299 -4.49 -9.15 15.53
CA ARG A 299 -4.03 -8.66 16.83
C ARG A 299 -4.32 -7.17 17.00
N LEU A 300 -3.96 -6.36 16.00
CA LEU A 300 -4.23 -4.92 16.01
C LEU A 300 -5.73 -4.62 16.13
N ALA A 301 -6.56 -5.28 15.37
CA ALA A 301 -8.01 -5.07 15.40
C ALA A 301 -8.66 -5.42 16.74
N ARG A 302 -8.03 -6.32 17.52
CA ARG A 302 -8.57 -6.76 18.82
C ARG A 302 -8.01 -5.97 19.99
N ASP A 303 -6.71 -5.67 19.98
CA ASP A 303 -5.97 -5.28 21.18
C ASP A 303 -5.37 -3.86 21.09
N ASP A 304 -5.32 -3.24 19.88
CA ASP A 304 -4.70 -1.94 19.67
C ASP A 304 -5.61 -0.79 20.13
N ALA A 305 -5.13 -0.01 21.09
CA ALA A 305 -5.81 1.19 21.56
C ALA A 305 -6.08 2.21 20.44
N MET A 306 -5.28 2.19 19.37
CA MET A 306 -5.49 3.05 18.20
C MET A 306 -6.77 2.70 17.43
N SER A 307 -7.34 1.50 17.61
CA SER A 307 -8.59 1.06 16.95
C SER A 307 -9.79 1.94 17.26
N GLU A 308 -9.79 2.69 18.38
CA GLU A 308 -10.82 3.67 18.71
C GLU A 308 -10.83 4.89 17.75
N TYR A 309 -9.71 5.15 17.09
CA TYR A 309 -9.51 6.30 16.21
C TYR A 309 -9.46 5.93 14.72
N LEU A 310 -9.60 4.66 14.39
CA LEU A 310 -9.48 4.14 13.04
C LEU A 310 -10.69 3.33 12.63
N GLN A 311 -11.02 3.38 11.33
CA GLN A 311 -12.04 2.52 10.75
C GLN A 311 -11.62 2.07 9.35
N HIS A 312 -11.52 0.76 9.12
CA HIS A 312 -11.23 0.22 7.81
C HIS A 312 -12.50 0.21 6.96
N THR A 313 -12.47 0.96 5.85
CA THR A 313 -13.63 1.18 4.98
C THR A 313 -13.45 0.60 3.57
N GLY A 314 -12.26 0.11 3.23
CA GLY A 314 -12.00 -0.56 1.95
C GLY A 314 -10.88 -1.58 2.12
N SER A 315 -10.91 -2.63 1.30
CA SER A 315 -9.98 -3.77 1.38
C SER A 315 -9.69 -4.35 0.00
N GLY A 316 -8.44 -4.73 -0.24
CA GLY A 316 -8.03 -5.46 -1.44
C GLY A 316 -6.73 -6.22 -1.22
N LEU A 317 -6.61 -7.36 -1.89
CA LEU A 317 -5.38 -8.13 -1.98
C LEU A 317 -5.12 -8.47 -3.45
N PHE A 318 -3.92 -8.19 -3.92
CA PHE A 318 -3.53 -8.36 -5.31
C PHE A 318 -2.17 -9.04 -5.43
N ALA A 319 -2.05 -9.99 -6.35
CA ALA A 319 -0.76 -10.52 -6.78
C ALA A 319 -0.10 -9.51 -7.74
N VAL A 320 1.11 -9.09 -7.43
CA VAL A 320 1.90 -8.13 -8.21
C VAL A 320 2.97 -8.89 -8.97
N PRO A 321 2.85 -9.05 -10.29
CA PRO A 321 3.86 -9.74 -11.10
C PRO A 321 5.22 -9.04 -11.03
N PRO A 322 6.32 -9.76 -11.30
CA PRO A 322 7.63 -9.14 -11.43
C PRO A 322 7.66 -8.11 -12.57
N GLY A 323 8.57 -7.17 -12.48
CA GLY A 323 8.81 -6.20 -13.54
C GLY A 323 9.20 -6.87 -14.86
N VAL A 324 8.98 -6.17 -15.97
CA VAL A 324 9.30 -6.67 -17.32
C VAL A 324 10.81 -6.88 -17.45
N PRO A 325 11.29 -8.11 -17.69
CA PRO A 325 12.72 -8.43 -17.67
C PRO A 325 13.46 -7.95 -18.92
N ALA A 326 12.77 -7.78 -20.03
CA ALA A 326 13.37 -7.47 -21.32
C ALA A 326 12.52 -6.48 -22.13
N ARG A 327 13.17 -5.79 -23.06
CA ARG A 327 12.49 -4.88 -24.00
C ARG A 327 11.53 -5.66 -24.90
N GLY A 328 10.28 -5.21 -25.00
CA GLY A 328 9.24 -5.87 -25.81
C GLY A 328 8.38 -6.90 -25.05
N GLY A 329 8.71 -7.20 -23.80
CA GLY A 329 7.83 -7.96 -22.90
C GLY A 329 6.74 -7.08 -22.29
N TYR A 330 5.82 -7.70 -21.57
CA TYR A 330 4.75 -7.02 -20.83
C TYR A 330 4.58 -7.57 -19.41
N VAL A 331 3.97 -6.78 -18.53
CA VAL A 331 3.76 -7.18 -17.13
C VAL A 331 2.83 -8.39 -17.09
N GLY A 332 3.22 -9.43 -16.33
CA GLY A 332 2.42 -10.64 -16.20
C GLY A 332 2.55 -11.61 -17.40
N GLU A 333 3.47 -11.37 -18.35
CA GLU A 333 3.66 -12.25 -19.51
C GLU A 333 3.79 -13.73 -19.14
N ALA A 334 4.47 -14.04 -18.03
CA ALA A 334 4.67 -15.41 -17.55
C ALA A 334 3.36 -16.10 -17.12
N LEU A 335 2.31 -15.35 -16.80
CA LEU A 335 0.99 -15.91 -16.49
C LEU A 335 0.31 -16.53 -17.73
N PHE A 336 0.62 -16.04 -18.93
CA PHE A 336 -0.03 -16.43 -20.18
C PHE A 336 0.82 -17.38 -21.04
N ARG A 337 1.97 -17.79 -20.54
CA ARG A 337 2.84 -18.81 -21.13
C ARG A 337 2.64 -20.15 -20.41
#